data_fbf97e1691d29b13624882335a84ff74
#
_entry.id   fbf97e1691d29b13624882335a84ff74
#
_cell.length_a   1.000
_cell.length_b   1.000
_cell.length_c   1.000
_cell.angle_alpha   90.00
_cell.angle_beta   90.00
_cell.angle_gamma   90.00
#
_symmetry.space_group_name_H-M   'P 1'
#
loop_
_entity.id
_entity.type
_entity.pdbx_description
1 polymer ?
#
loop_
_entity_poly.entity_id
_entity_poly.type
_entity_poly.pdbx_seq_one_letter_code
_entity_poly.pdbx_strand_id
1 'polypeptide(L)'
;MIRKTAFIHDPGIQKYRFHDSHPFNQRRIDYTIRLLREAGALTDGDFLKPAPVDESVLLTVHNEEYTAMVKALSAANPEPGDVARALRYGLGPGDTPFFPGMHQAALIAVAGSVAAADYVMAGENRSALHLGGGLHHAFPGQAAGFCVYNDAAVAIARLRDHYRQRVLYIDTDVHHGDGVQAVFYTDPEVCTFSIHETGKYLFPGTGFASERGEAEGFGYCFNLPLDPFTEDESWLSCFREAATRIADFFKPDVIVSQHGCDAHYFDP
;
A
#
# COMPACT_ATOMS: atom_id res chain seq x y z
N MET A 1 -29.58 -1.77 3.52
CA MET A 1 -28.71 -2.92 3.83
C MET A 1 -27.60 -2.47 4.75
N ILE A 2 -27.34 -3.19 5.84
CA ILE A 2 -26.21 -2.87 6.75
C ILE A 2 -24.94 -3.35 6.06
N ARG A 3 -24.01 -2.43 5.78
CA ARG A 3 -22.67 -2.79 5.28
C ARG A 3 -21.96 -3.61 6.35
N LYS A 4 -21.40 -4.74 5.97
CA LYS A 4 -20.52 -5.52 6.85
C LYS A 4 -19.08 -5.08 6.58
N THR A 5 -18.45 -4.47 7.59
CA THR A 5 -17.04 -4.09 7.54
C THR A 5 -16.24 -5.07 8.38
N ALA A 6 -15.16 -5.63 7.82
CA ALA A 6 -14.18 -6.38 8.58
C ALA A 6 -12.96 -5.52 8.88
N PHE A 7 -12.46 -5.62 10.10
CA PHE A 7 -11.18 -5.05 10.49
C PHE A 7 -10.11 -6.15 10.44
N ILE A 8 -9.27 -6.11 9.41
CA ILE A 8 -8.25 -7.12 9.18
C ILE A 8 -7.05 -6.81 10.06
N HIS A 9 -6.69 -7.74 10.94
CA HIS A 9 -5.58 -7.52 11.87
C HIS A 9 -4.87 -8.82 12.24
N ASP A 10 -3.56 -8.82 12.12
CA ASP A 10 -2.65 -9.80 12.73
C ASP A 10 -1.68 -9.06 13.65
N PRO A 11 -1.64 -9.35 14.96
CA PRO A 11 -0.68 -8.73 15.89
C PRO A 11 0.78 -8.94 15.48
N GLY A 12 1.06 -9.95 14.66
CA GLY A 12 2.39 -10.20 14.12
C GLY A 12 2.97 -9.05 13.28
N ILE A 13 2.12 -8.11 12.82
CA ILE A 13 2.55 -6.91 12.09
C ILE A 13 3.52 -6.05 12.90
N GLN A 14 3.49 -6.12 14.24
CA GLN A 14 4.44 -5.44 15.12
C GLN A 14 5.90 -5.86 14.90
N LYS A 15 6.13 -6.99 14.22
CA LYS A 15 7.47 -7.43 13.81
C LYS A 15 8.03 -6.66 12.62
N TYR A 16 7.18 -5.94 11.89
CA TYR A 16 7.62 -5.03 10.83
C TYR A 16 8.20 -3.77 11.47
N ARG A 17 9.45 -3.85 11.85
CA ARG A 17 10.14 -2.82 12.64
C ARG A 17 11.59 -2.73 12.22
N PHE A 18 11.99 -1.56 11.77
CA PHE A 18 13.37 -1.29 11.39
C PHE A 18 14.27 -1.14 12.64
N HIS A 19 14.30 0.03 13.24
CA HIS A 19 15.02 0.32 14.47
C HIS A 19 14.24 1.33 15.33
N ASP A 20 14.66 1.53 16.59
CA ASP A 20 13.87 2.29 17.56
C ASP A 20 13.65 3.76 17.20
N SER A 21 14.59 4.38 16.49
CA SER A 21 14.49 5.77 16.05
C SER A 21 13.93 5.94 14.64
N HIS A 22 13.50 4.84 13.98
CA HIS A 22 12.91 4.92 12.66
C HIS A 22 11.48 5.50 12.75
N PRO A 23 11.08 6.45 11.88
CA PRO A 23 9.75 7.06 11.92
C PRO A 23 8.62 6.05 11.70
N PHE A 24 8.82 5.06 10.85
CA PHE A 24 7.84 4.01 10.60
C PHE A 24 7.76 3.05 11.78
N ASN A 25 6.70 3.17 12.59
CA ASN A 25 6.53 2.41 13.83
C ASN A 25 5.11 1.83 13.94
N GLN A 26 5.02 0.52 13.98
CA GLN A 26 3.73 -0.21 13.99
C GLN A 26 2.96 -0.08 15.32
N ARG A 27 3.52 0.51 16.38
CA ARG A 27 2.77 0.85 17.61
C ARG A 27 1.57 1.75 17.33
N ARG A 28 1.63 2.55 16.26
CA ARG A 28 0.51 3.38 15.80
C ARG A 28 -0.77 2.55 15.58
N ILE A 29 -0.64 1.31 15.09
CA ILE A 29 -1.78 0.40 14.88
C ILE A 29 -2.44 0.04 16.22
N ASP A 30 -1.66 -0.33 17.23
CA ASP A 30 -2.19 -0.69 18.55
C ASP A 30 -2.89 0.51 19.21
N TYR A 31 -2.30 1.71 19.10
CA TYR A 31 -2.92 2.94 19.63
C TYR A 31 -4.23 3.26 18.90
N THR A 32 -4.27 3.13 17.59
CA THR A 32 -5.49 3.34 16.81
C THR A 32 -6.58 2.33 17.18
N ILE A 33 -6.24 1.05 17.28
CA ILE A 33 -7.19 0.00 17.71
C ILE A 33 -7.74 0.31 19.10
N ARG A 34 -6.87 0.69 20.04
CA ARG A 34 -7.32 1.06 21.39
C ARG A 34 -8.27 2.24 21.38
N LEU A 35 -7.92 3.31 20.64
CA LEU A 35 -8.76 4.49 20.52
C LEU A 35 -10.13 4.16 19.90
N LEU A 36 -10.18 3.37 18.84
CA LEU A 36 -11.42 2.94 18.19
C LEU A 36 -12.30 2.09 19.13
N ARG A 37 -11.69 1.22 19.92
CA ARG A 37 -12.41 0.44 20.95
C ARG A 37 -12.97 1.32 22.06
N GLU A 38 -12.17 2.25 22.60
CA GLU A 38 -12.60 3.20 23.61
C GLU A 38 -13.73 4.12 23.13
N ALA A 39 -13.70 4.48 21.85
CA ALA A 39 -14.77 5.24 21.19
C ALA A 39 -16.03 4.40 20.83
N GLY A 40 -16.01 3.09 21.07
CA GLY A 40 -17.11 2.19 20.69
C GLY A 40 -17.28 1.97 19.18
N ALA A 41 -16.28 2.38 18.38
CA ALA A 41 -16.30 2.24 16.93
C ALA A 41 -15.78 0.87 16.45
N LEU A 42 -15.15 0.07 17.33
CA LEU A 42 -14.59 -1.24 17.03
C LEU A 42 -14.87 -2.21 18.17
N THR A 43 -15.39 -3.38 17.84
CA THR A 43 -15.70 -4.48 18.76
C THR A 43 -14.92 -5.74 18.39
N ASP A 44 -14.86 -6.73 19.28
CA ASP A 44 -14.18 -8.01 18.98
C ASP A 44 -14.79 -8.75 17.80
N GLY A 45 -16.09 -8.54 17.53
CA GLY A 45 -16.79 -9.16 16.40
C GLY A 45 -16.41 -8.59 15.03
N ASP A 46 -15.73 -7.46 14.97
CA ASP A 46 -15.31 -6.81 13.73
C ASP A 46 -13.96 -7.34 13.22
N PHE A 47 -13.19 -7.99 14.10
CA PHE A 47 -11.85 -8.47 13.76
C PHE A 47 -11.89 -9.73 12.91
N LEU A 48 -11.10 -9.71 11.85
CA LEU A 48 -10.77 -10.88 11.04
C LEU A 48 -9.26 -11.06 11.01
N LYS A 49 -8.78 -12.18 11.52
CA LYS A 49 -7.37 -12.55 11.42
C LYS A 49 -7.11 -13.15 10.05
N PRO A 50 -6.16 -12.60 9.26
CA PRO A 50 -5.80 -13.16 7.97
C PRO A 50 -5.18 -14.56 8.12
N ALA A 51 -5.50 -15.47 7.21
CA ALA A 51 -4.75 -16.70 7.06
C ALA A 51 -3.37 -16.39 6.45
N PRO A 52 -2.32 -17.17 6.77
CA PRO A 52 -1.06 -17.09 6.05
C PRO A 52 -1.26 -17.29 4.55
N VAL A 53 -0.55 -16.53 3.74
CA VAL A 53 -0.55 -16.67 2.28
C VAL A 53 0.65 -17.51 1.83
N ASP A 54 0.50 -18.19 0.71
CA ASP A 54 1.64 -18.79 0.01
C ASP A 54 2.51 -17.69 -0.57
N GLU A 55 3.83 -17.84 -0.47
CA GLU A 55 4.78 -16.82 -0.92
C GLU A 55 4.72 -16.56 -2.44
N SER A 56 4.21 -17.49 -3.23
CA SER A 56 4.01 -17.33 -4.67
C SER A 56 3.08 -16.15 -4.99
N VAL A 57 2.23 -15.72 -4.04
CA VAL A 57 1.39 -14.53 -4.22
C VAL A 57 2.22 -13.27 -4.47
N LEU A 58 3.45 -13.20 -3.95
CA LEU A 58 4.36 -12.08 -4.18
C LEU A 58 4.76 -11.96 -5.66
N LEU A 59 4.83 -13.08 -6.38
CA LEU A 59 5.25 -13.13 -7.79
C LEU A 59 4.20 -12.55 -8.74
N THR A 60 3.01 -12.22 -8.26
CA THR A 60 2.03 -11.45 -9.03
C THR A 60 2.45 -9.98 -9.22
N VAL A 61 3.38 -9.49 -8.40
CA VAL A 61 3.86 -8.10 -8.38
C VAL A 61 5.38 -8.04 -8.39
N HIS A 62 6.04 -8.81 -7.53
CA HIS A 62 7.49 -8.77 -7.35
C HIS A 62 8.19 -9.86 -8.16
N ASN A 63 9.39 -9.56 -8.66
CA ASN A 63 10.19 -10.56 -9.35
C ASN A 63 10.88 -11.54 -8.36
N GLU A 64 11.24 -12.72 -8.87
CA GLU A 64 11.87 -13.78 -8.08
C GLU A 64 13.21 -13.35 -7.47
N GLU A 65 14.01 -12.59 -8.22
CA GLU A 65 15.32 -12.13 -7.76
C GLU A 65 15.19 -11.22 -6.54
N TYR A 66 14.25 -10.29 -6.57
CA TYR A 66 13.97 -9.38 -5.45
C TYR A 66 13.47 -10.15 -4.22
N THR A 67 12.49 -11.03 -4.39
CA THR A 67 11.94 -11.82 -3.27
C THR A 67 12.99 -12.73 -2.65
N ALA A 68 13.88 -13.33 -3.45
CA ALA A 68 15.01 -14.10 -2.97
C ALA A 68 16.00 -13.25 -2.16
N MET A 69 16.30 -12.01 -2.62
CA MET A 69 17.18 -11.10 -1.89
C MET A 69 16.55 -10.65 -0.57
N VAL A 70 15.26 -10.32 -0.53
CA VAL A 70 14.55 -10.00 0.72
C VAL A 70 14.65 -11.16 1.72
N LYS A 71 14.47 -12.40 1.27
CA LYS A 71 14.62 -13.59 2.10
C LYS A 71 16.04 -13.75 2.65
N ALA A 72 17.03 -13.61 1.79
CA ALA A 72 18.44 -13.72 2.18
C ALA A 72 18.82 -12.68 3.24
N LEU A 73 18.40 -11.43 3.04
CA LEU A 73 18.65 -10.33 3.98
C LEU A 73 17.80 -10.41 5.27
N SER A 74 16.78 -11.26 5.31
CA SER A 74 15.95 -11.51 6.50
C SER A 74 16.60 -12.46 7.50
N ALA A 75 17.71 -13.09 7.16
CA ALA A 75 18.47 -13.95 8.08
C ALA A 75 18.99 -13.15 9.28
N ALA A 76 19.17 -13.81 10.42
CA ALA A 76 19.77 -13.18 11.60
C ALA A 76 21.21 -12.70 11.33
N ASN A 77 21.94 -13.40 10.45
CA ASN A 77 23.27 -13.06 9.98
C ASN A 77 23.29 -13.27 8.45
N PRO A 78 22.91 -12.26 7.65
CA PRO A 78 22.94 -12.38 6.20
C PRO A 78 24.38 -12.56 5.68
N GLU A 79 24.53 -13.25 4.57
CA GLU A 79 25.82 -13.45 3.93
C GLU A 79 26.42 -12.11 3.48
N PRO A 80 27.75 -11.89 3.67
CA PRO A 80 28.39 -10.62 3.29
C PRO A 80 28.17 -10.24 1.81
N GLY A 81 28.08 -11.22 0.92
CA GLY A 81 27.79 -11.00 -0.50
C GLY A 81 26.39 -10.46 -0.76
N ASP A 82 25.40 -10.86 0.03
CA ASP A 82 24.02 -10.34 -0.06
C ASP A 82 23.92 -8.94 0.51
N VAL A 83 24.56 -8.69 1.66
CA VAL A 83 24.68 -7.35 2.26
C VAL A 83 25.31 -6.36 1.28
N ALA A 84 26.36 -6.75 0.57
CA ALA A 84 27.03 -5.90 -0.41
C ALA A 84 26.12 -5.53 -1.61
N ARG A 85 25.09 -6.33 -1.88
CA ARG A 85 24.14 -6.10 -2.98
C ARG A 85 22.83 -5.42 -2.53
N ALA A 86 22.59 -5.33 -1.23
CA ALA A 86 21.31 -4.88 -0.65
C ALA A 86 20.83 -3.53 -1.22
N LEU A 87 21.72 -2.56 -1.41
CA LEU A 87 21.40 -1.25 -1.97
C LEU A 87 20.82 -1.29 -3.39
N ARG A 88 21.16 -2.30 -4.19
CA ARG A 88 20.59 -2.46 -5.54
C ARG A 88 19.10 -2.78 -5.51
N TYR A 89 18.62 -3.25 -4.38
CA TYR A 89 17.23 -3.64 -4.13
C TYR A 89 16.52 -2.65 -3.20
N GLY A 90 17.08 -1.44 -3.02
CA GLY A 90 16.50 -0.44 -2.13
C GLY A 90 16.59 -0.80 -0.63
N LEU A 91 17.31 -1.88 -0.28
CA LEU A 91 17.46 -2.37 1.08
C LEU A 91 18.84 -1.99 1.64
N GLY A 92 18.89 -1.05 2.59
CA GLY A 92 20.18 -0.59 3.11
C GLY A 92 20.03 0.52 4.13
N PRO A 93 21.13 1.13 4.57
CA PRO A 93 21.08 2.28 5.46
C PRO A 93 20.32 3.41 4.77
N GLY A 94 19.31 3.96 5.46
CA GLY A 94 18.40 4.98 4.93
C GLY A 94 16.95 4.61 5.19
N ASP A 95 16.09 4.81 4.21
CA ASP A 95 14.64 4.71 4.37
C ASP A 95 14.13 3.29 4.62
N THR A 96 14.76 2.29 4.00
CA THR A 96 14.28 0.91 4.09
C THR A 96 15.43 -0.03 4.45
N PRO A 97 15.95 0.02 5.69
CA PRO A 97 17.01 -0.89 6.13
C PRO A 97 16.47 -2.31 6.29
N PHE A 98 17.27 -3.31 5.89
CA PHE A 98 16.88 -4.70 6.15
C PHE A 98 17.04 -5.05 7.64
N PHE A 99 16.25 -6.01 8.09
CA PHE A 99 16.24 -6.48 9.49
C PHE A 99 15.93 -7.98 9.57
N PRO A 100 16.34 -8.66 10.63
CA PRO A 100 16.03 -10.09 10.84
C PRO A 100 14.51 -10.33 10.86
N GLY A 101 14.05 -11.29 10.06
CA GLY A 101 12.62 -11.62 9.93
C GLY A 101 11.81 -10.66 9.06
N MET A 102 12.46 -9.76 8.31
CA MET A 102 11.84 -8.77 7.43
C MET A 102 10.85 -9.40 6.44
N HIS A 103 11.25 -10.49 5.77
CA HIS A 103 10.40 -11.20 4.83
C HIS A 103 9.07 -11.63 5.47
N GLN A 104 9.15 -12.31 6.62
CA GLN A 104 7.96 -12.80 7.32
C GLN A 104 7.08 -11.65 7.81
N ALA A 105 7.68 -10.58 8.30
CA ALA A 105 6.96 -9.39 8.75
C ALA A 105 6.23 -8.68 7.60
N ALA A 106 6.89 -8.51 6.45
CA ALA A 106 6.28 -7.94 5.25
C ALA A 106 5.18 -8.84 4.65
N LEU A 107 5.37 -10.16 4.73
CA LEU A 107 4.37 -11.12 4.26
C LEU A 107 3.08 -11.07 5.10
N ILE A 108 3.15 -10.70 6.39
CA ILE A 108 1.95 -10.46 7.23
C ILE A 108 1.13 -9.29 6.68
N ALA A 109 1.78 -8.19 6.26
CA ALA A 109 1.07 -7.08 5.63
C ALA A 109 0.37 -7.52 4.34
N VAL A 110 1.07 -8.26 3.48
CA VAL A 110 0.50 -8.83 2.25
C VAL A 110 -0.69 -9.74 2.55
N ALA A 111 -0.56 -10.63 3.52
CA ALA A 111 -1.65 -11.54 3.93
C ALA A 111 -2.89 -10.78 4.38
N GLY A 112 -2.70 -9.66 5.09
CA GLY A 112 -3.80 -8.80 5.52
C GLY A 112 -4.55 -8.17 4.34
N SER A 113 -3.83 -7.62 3.37
CA SER A 113 -4.44 -6.99 2.19
C SER A 113 -5.09 -7.99 1.24
N VAL A 114 -4.51 -9.19 1.08
CA VAL A 114 -5.13 -10.30 0.35
C VAL A 114 -6.42 -10.75 1.05
N ALA A 115 -6.40 -10.90 2.38
CA ALA A 115 -7.60 -11.26 3.14
C ALA A 115 -8.69 -10.18 3.05
N ALA A 116 -8.32 -8.90 2.99
CA ALA A 116 -9.26 -7.80 2.76
C ALA A 116 -9.94 -7.93 1.39
N ALA A 117 -9.18 -8.19 0.33
CA ALA A 117 -9.71 -8.42 -1.01
C ALA A 117 -10.66 -9.62 -1.05
N ASP A 118 -10.23 -10.77 -0.51
CA ASP A 118 -11.05 -12.00 -0.47
C ASP A 118 -12.34 -11.79 0.35
N TYR A 119 -12.29 -11.06 1.47
CA TYR A 119 -13.47 -10.74 2.26
C TYR A 119 -14.49 -9.90 1.50
N VAL A 120 -14.02 -8.87 0.80
CA VAL A 120 -14.90 -8.00 -0.01
C VAL A 120 -15.57 -8.81 -1.10
N MET A 121 -14.83 -9.68 -1.77
CA MET A 121 -15.35 -10.52 -2.85
C MET A 121 -16.26 -11.68 -2.39
N ALA A 122 -16.23 -12.05 -1.10
CA ALA A 122 -17.06 -13.12 -0.56
C ALA A 122 -18.55 -12.76 -0.38
N GLY A 123 -18.98 -11.55 -0.71
CA GLY A 123 -20.41 -11.15 -0.66
C GLY A 123 -20.65 -9.68 -0.95
N GLU A 124 -21.91 -9.36 -1.22
CA GLU A 124 -22.34 -8.01 -1.56
C GLU A 124 -22.24 -7.03 -0.39
N ASN A 125 -21.99 -5.75 -0.70
CA ASN A 125 -21.94 -4.63 0.25
C ASN A 125 -20.95 -4.83 1.41
N ARG A 126 -19.82 -5.48 1.15
CA ARG A 126 -18.75 -5.66 2.12
C ARG A 126 -17.68 -4.59 1.94
N SER A 127 -17.05 -4.26 3.03
CA SER A 127 -15.83 -3.45 3.08
C SER A 127 -14.83 -4.06 4.06
N ALA A 128 -13.56 -3.80 3.86
CA ALA A 128 -12.51 -4.25 4.76
C ALA A 128 -11.55 -3.10 5.04
N LEU A 129 -11.02 -3.04 6.26
CA LEU A 129 -10.02 -2.09 6.68
C LEU A 129 -8.81 -2.85 7.20
N HIS A 130 -7.63 -2.53 6.68
CA HIS A 130 -6.35 -3.13 7.08
C HIS A 130 -5.32 -2.04 7.38
N LEU A 131 -5.10 -1.73 8.67
CA LEU A 131 -4.15 -0.70 9.08
C LEU A 131 -2.67 -1.11 8.95
N GLY A 132 -2.39 -2.40 8.78
CA GLY A 132 -1.03 -2.92 8.62
C GLY A 132 -0.50 -2.89 7.19
N GLY A 133 -1.36 -2.53 6.23
CA GLY A 133 -1.03 -2.41 4.82
C GLY A 133 -0.76 -0.98 4.39
N GLY A 134 -0.85 -0.74 3.08
CA GLY A 134 -0.62 0.55 2.46
C GLY A 134 0.85 0.82 2.10
N LEU A 135 1.64 -0.22 1.92
CA LEU A 135 3.08 -0.15 1.61
C LEU A 135 3.27 0.11 0.09
N HIS A 136 2.89 1.28 -0.36
CA HIS A 136 2.65 1.65 -1.75
C HIS A 136 3.90 2.00 -2.57
N HIS A 137 5.07 2.14 -1.92
CA HIS A 137 6.31 2.55 -2.60
C HIS A 137 7.17 1.40 -3.12
N ALA A 138 6.93 0.15 -2.71
CA ALA A 138 7.72 -0.97 -3.19
C ALA A 138 7.43 -1.25 -4.68
N PHE A 139 8.50 -1.31 -5.47
CA PHE A 139 8.49 -1.65 -6.90
C PHE A 139 8.59 -3.17 -7.11
N PRO A 140 8.39 -3.66 -8.34
CA PRO A 140 8.56 -5.09 -8.62
C PRO A 140 9.94 -5.65 -8.25
N GLY A 141 11.00 -4.85 -8.35
CA GLY A 141 12.38 -5.27 -8.12
C GLY A 141 13.10 -4.58 -6.97
N GLN A 142 12.45 -3.69 -6.21
CA GLN A 142 13.13 -2.95 -5.14
C GLN A 142 12.17 -2.43 -4.08
N ALA A 143 12.70 -2.30 -2.86
CA ALA A 143 12.08 -1.59 -1.74
C ALA A 143 12.27 -0.07 -1.89
N ALA A 144 11.33 0.70 -1.37
CA ALA A 144 11.42 2.16 -1.28
C ALA A 144 10.47 2.68 -0.18
N GLY A 145 10.73 3.86 0.37
CA GLY A 145 9.80 4.55 1.27
C GLY A 145 9.24 3.68 2.39
N PHE A 146 10.07 2.95 3.10
CA PHE A 146 9.70 2.01 4.18
C PHE A 146 8.99 0.72 3.70
N CYS A 147 8.73 0.57 2.41
CA CYS A 147 7.94 -0.51 1.84
C CYS A 147 8.86 -1.63 1.31
N VAL A 148 8.76 -2.83 1.90
CA VAL A 148 9.48 -4.02 1.43
C VAL A 148 8.69 -4.73 0.35
N TYR A 149 7.42 -5.04 0.59
CA TYR A 149 6.50 -5.58 -0.41
C TYR A 149 5.30 -4.65 -0.58
N ASN A 150 4.82 -4.52 -1.80
CA ASN A 150 3.65 -3.72 -2.13
C ASN A 150 2.38 -4.54 -1.91
N ASP A 151 1.87 -4.53 -0.69
CA ASP A 151 0.70 -5.28 -0.30
C ASP A 151 -0.57 -4.82 -1.02
N ALA A 152 -0.69 -3.51 -1.28
CA ALA A 152 -1.80 -2.94 -2.03
C ALA A 152 -1.81 -3.46 -3.47
N ALA A 153 -0.65 -3.44 -4.14
CA ALA A 153 -0.53 -3.96 -5.50
C ALA A 153 -0.82 -5.48 -5.57
N VAL A 154 -0.38 -6.27 -4.58
CA VAL A 154 -0.70 -7.71 -4.51
C VAL A 154 -2.21 -7.93 -4.34
N ALA A 155 -2.88 -7.16 -3.49
CA ALA A 155 -4.33 -7.23 -3.33
C ALA A 155 -5.07 -6.84 -4.62
N ILE A 156 -4.60 -5.80 -5.32
CA ILE A 156 -5.15 -5.38 -6.62
C ILE A 156 -4.95 -6.48 -7.66
N ALA A 157 -3.76 -7.07 -7.78
CA ALA A 157 -3.50 -8.19 -8.67
C ALA A 157 -4.42 -9.38 -8.36
N ARG A 158 -4.66 -9.66 -7.08
CA ARG A 158 -5.64 -10.70 -6.66
C ARG A 158 -7.06 -10.40 -7.16
N LEU A 159 -7.52 -9.16 -7.02
CA LEU A 159 -8.84 -8.73 -7.49
C LEU A 159 -8.95 -8.83 -9.01
N ARG A 160 -7.93 -8.35 -9.74
CA ARG A 160 -7.87 -8.38 -11.20
C ARG A 160 -7.78 -9.81 -11.75
N ASP A 161 -6.81 -10.60 -11.28
CA ASP A 161 -6.45 -11.87 -11.93
C ASP A 161 -7.36 -13.02 -11.49
N HIS A 162 -7.65 -13.11 -10.19
CA HIS A 162 -8.46 -14.19 -9.64
C HIS A 162 -9.97 -13.91 -9.74
N TYR A 163 -10.36 -12.67 -9.37
CA TYR A 163 -11.79 -12.29 -9.34
C TYR A 163 -12.26 -11.60 -10.62
N ARG A 164 -11.36 -11.27 -11.54
CA ARG A 164 -11.67 -10.62 -12.82
C ARG A 164 -12.38 -9.27 -12.65
N GLN A 165 -11.95 -8.50 -11.68
CA GLN A 165 -12.52 -7.19 -11.37
C GLN A 165 -11.70 -6.05 -11.99
N ARG A 166 -12.40 -5.01 -12.42
CA ARG A 166 -11.81 -3.71 -12.75
C ARG A 166 -11.61 -2.94 -11.45
N VAL A 167 -10.37 -2.56 -11.17
CA VAL A 167 -10.00 -2.00 -9.87
C VAL A 167 -9.61 -0.53 -10.01
N LEU A 168 -10.29 0.35 -9.25
CA LEU A 168 -9.84 1.72 -9.04
C LEU A 168 -9.01 1.76 -7.75
N TYR A 169 -7.74 2.08 -7.88
CA TYR A 169 -6.87 2.39 -6.74
C TYR A 169 -6.90 3.89 -6.47
N ILE A 170 -7.16 4.27 -5.22
CA ILE A 170 -7.16 5.66 -4.76
C ILE A 170 -6.13 5.79 -3.65
N ASP A 171 -5.17 6.69 -3.82
CA ASP A 171 -4.11 6.97 -2.88
C ASP A 171 -4.23 8.40 -2.36
N THR A 172 -4.35 8.54 -1.04
CA THR A 172 -4.49 9.83 -0.34
C THR A 172 -3.36 10.07 0.66
N ASP A 173 -2.30 9.30 0.57
CA ASP A 173 -1.04 9.54 1.26
C ASP A 173 -0.44 10.88 0.80
N VAL A 174 0.32 11.57 1.64
CA VAL A 174 0.99 12.81 1.23
C VAL A 174 2.02 12.55 0.13
N HIS A 175 2.55 11.33 0.05
CA HIS A 175 3.49 10.91 -0.98
C HIS A 175 2.79 10.28 -2.17
N HIS A 176 3.34 10.45 -3.35
CA HIS A 176 2.87 9.76 -4.56
C HIS A 176 3.00 8.24 -4.43
N GLY A 177 1.93 7.49 -4.72
CA GLY A 177 1.92 6.02 -4.72
C GLY A 177 2.65 5.42 -5.92
N ASP A 178 3.93 5.71 -6.06
CA ASP A 178 4.76 5.41 -7.23
C ASP A 178 4.93 3.91 -7.50
N GLY A 179 5.05 3.09 -6.46
CA GLY A 179 5.17 1.64 -6.59
C GLY A 179 3.91 1.00 -7.17
N VAL A 180 2.72 1.39 -6.69
CA VAL A 180 1.45 0.88 -7.25
C VAL A 180 1.26 1.37 -8.67
N GLN A 181 1.53 2.65 -8.94
CA GLN A 181 1.50 3.20 -10.29
C GLN A 181 2.39 2.40 -11.23
N ALA A 182 3.64 2.14 -10.84
CA ALA A 182 4.60 1.42 -11.68
C ALA A 182 4.16 0.00 -12.03
N VAL A 183 3.54 -0.72 -11.09
CA VAL A 183 3.04 -2.09 -11.30
C VAL A 183 1.94 -2.12 -12.37
N PHE A 184 1.04 -1.13 -12.37
CA PHE A 184 -0.14 -1.14 -13.23
C PHE A 184 -0.09 -0.10 -14.37
N TYR A 185 1.10 0.45 -14.67
CA TYR A 185 1.25 1.57 -15.61
C TYR A 185 0.82 1.25 -17.04
N THR A 186 0.81 -0.03 -17.42
CA THR A 186 0.41 -0.52 -18.74
C THR A 186 -0.90 -1.32 -18.73
N ASP A 187 -1.60 -1.36 -17.59
CA ASP A 187 -2.77 -2.22 -17.39
C ASP A 187 -4.09 -1.44 -17.51
N PRO A 188 -4.95 -1.72 -18.51
CA PRO A 188 -6.22 -1.02 -18.67
C PRO A 188 -7.33 -1.45 -17.68
N GLU A 189 -7.15 -2.58 -16.96
CA GLU A 189 -8.12 -3.09 -16.00
C GLU A 189 -7.88 -2.53 -14.58
N VAL A 190 -6.78 -1.78 -14.39
CA VAL A 190 -6.47 -1.10 -13.13
C VAL A 190 -6.29 0.39 -13.39
N CYS A 191 -7.13 1.20 -12.76
CA CYS A 191 -7.00 2.66 -12.81
C CYS A 191 -6.35 3.14 -11.50
N THR A 192 -5.23 3.85 -11.58
CA THR A 192 -4.58 4.45 -10.41
C THR A 192 -4.89 5.94 -10.34
N PHE A 193 -5.26 6.39 -9.14
CA PHE A 193 -5.44 7.81 -8.82
C PHE A 193 -4.70 8.13 -7.52
N SER A 194 -3.75 9.05 -7.58
CA SER A 194 -3.01 9.55 -6.42
C SER A 194 -3.15 11.07 -6.31
N ILE A 195 -3.58 11.55 -5.12
CA ILE A 195 -3.58 12.96 -4.74
C ILE A 195 -2.55 13.16 -3.63
N HIS A 196 -1.53 13.97 -3.89
CA HIS A 196 -0.32 14.02 -3.07
C HIS A 196 0.36 15.39 -3.17
N GLU A 197 1.28 15.70 -2.26
CA GLU A 197 2.14 16.86 -2.42
C GLU A 197 3.07 16.66 -3.63
N THR A 198 3.26 17.73 -4.40
CA THR A 198 4.04 17.66 -5.65
C THR A 198 5.44 17.11 -5.46
N GLY A 199 5.82 16.15 -6.30
CA GLY A 199 7.16 15.57 -6.37
C GLY A 199 8.30 16.56 -6.70
N LYS A 200 7.98 17.85 -6.90
CA LYS A 200 9.03 18.89 -6.99
C LYS A 200 9.76 19.09 -5.68
N TYR A 201 9.12 18.82 -4.57
CA TYR A 201 9.64 19.13 -3.22
C TYR A 201 9.63 17.91 -2.31
N LEU A 202 8.72 16.95 -2.53
CA LEU A 202 8.56 15.79 -1.68
C LEU A 202 9.01 14.50 -2.38
N PHE A 203 9.49 13.54 -1.59
CA PHE A 203 9.69 12.15 -2.02
C PHE A 203 8.37 11.58 -2.60
N PRO A 204 8.40 10.74 -3.63
CA PRO A 204 9.54 10.16 -4.32
C PRO A 204 10.06 11.00 -5.50
N GLY A 205 9.55 12.18 -5.75
CA GLY A 205 9.96 13.03 -6.86
C GLY A 205 9.24 12.74 -8.18
N THR A 206 8.14 12.00 -8.14
CA THR A 206 7.29 11.56 -9.26
C THR A 206 5.83 11.98 -9.04
N GLY A 207 4.90 11.48 -9.84
CA GLY A 207 3.47 11.77 -9.71
C GLY A 207 3.06 13.07 -10.41
N PHE A 208 3.71 13.41 -11.49
CA PHE A 208 3.31 14.57 -12.30
C PHE A 208 2.04 14.25 -13.10
N ALA A 209 1.20 15.26 -13.32
CA ALA A 209 -0.03 15.13 -14.11
C ALA A 209 0.21 14.64 -15.56
N SER A 210 1.46 14.68 -16.03
CA SER A 210 1.88 14.14 -17.33
C SER A 210 2.11 12.62 -17.30
N GLU A 211 2.23 12.00 -16.14
CA GLU A 211 2.36 10.55 -15.98
C GLU A 211 0.96 9.92 -16.07
N ARG A 212 0.63 9.38 -17.26
CA ARG A 212 -0.73 8.99 -17.62
C ARG A 212 -0.91 7.54 -18.02
N GLY A 213 0.05 6.67 -17.69
CA GLY A 213 0.12 5.30 -18.17
C GLY A 213 0.81 5.18 -19.53
N GLU A 214 1.06 3.95 -19.95
CA GLU A 214 1.69 3.60 -21.22
C GLU A 214 0.95 2.46 -21.90
N ALA A 215 1.18 2.28 -23.20
CA ALA A 215 0.58 1.22 -24.02
C ALA A 215 -0.94 1.14 -23.81
N GLU A 216 -1.47 -0.04 -23.45
CA GLU A 216 -2.90 -0.26 -23.20
C GLU A 216 -3.39 0.44 -21.93
N GLY A 217 -2.52 0.72 -20.96
CA GLY A 217 -2.80 1.47 -19.73
C GLY A 217 -2.79 2.99 -19.92
N PHE A 218 -2.52 3.52 -21.12
CA PHE A 218 -2.53 4.97 -21.32
C PHE A 218 -3.94 5.55 -21.10
N GLY A 219 -4.02 6.52 -20.19
CA GLY A 219 -5.27 7.16 -19.78
C GLY A 219 -5.94 6.52 -18.55
N TYR A 220 -5.30 5.52 -17.93
CA TYR A 220 -5.78 4.88 -16.69
C TYR A 220 -4.89 5.16 -15.47
N CYS A 221 -3.97 6.12 -15.58
CA CYS A 221 -3.17 6.64 -14.49
C CYS A 221 -3.45 8.14 -14.33
N PHE A 222 -3.85 8.56 -13.12
CA PHE A 222 -4.19 9.94 -12.81
C PHE A 222 -3.41 10.41 -11.59
N ASN A 223 -2.72 11.53 -11.74
CA ASN A 223 -1.97 12.18 -10.68
C ASN A 223 -2.47 13.60 -10.46
N LEU A 224 -2.74 13.95 -9.22
CA LEU A 224 -3.15 15.27 -8.80
C LEU A 224 -2.13 15.82 -7.78
N PRO A 225 -0.98 16.32 -8.27
CA PRO A 225 0.03 16.93 -7.41
C PRO A 225 -0.46 18.28 -6.91
N LEU A 226 -0.47 18.45 -5.59
CA LEU A 226 -0.85 19.68 -4.92
C LEU A 226 0.39 20.45 -4.45
N ASP A 227 0.28 21.75 -4.34
CA ASP A 227 1.36 22.56 -3.78
C ASP A 227 1.47 22.35 -2.26
N PRO A 228 2.68 22.49 -1.67
CA PRO A 228 2.85 22.48 -0.23
C PRO A 228 1.90 23.45 0.46
N PHE A 229 1.47 23.11 1.66
CA PHE A 229 0.51 23.89 2.47
C PHE A 229 -0.91 24.00 1.87
N THR A 230 -1.29 23.08 0.98
CA THR A 230 -2.67 22.98 0.53
C THR A 230 -3.58 22.58 1.71
N GLU A 231 -4.57 23.40 2.02
CA GLU A 231 -5.47 23.21 3.15
C GLU A 231 -6.69 22.34 2.79
N ASP A 232 -7.40 21.89 3.82
CA ASP A 232 -8.53 20.94 3.77
C ASP A 232 -9.58 21.27 2.70
N GLU A 233 -10.01 22.54 2.62
CA GLU A 233 -11.09 22.94 1.69
C GLU A 233 -10.69 22.71 0.24
N SER A 234 -9.47 23.15 -0.13
CA SER A 234 -8.94 22.98 -1.48
C SER A 234 -8.68 21.50 -1.77
N TRP A 235 -8.08 20.79 -0.83
CA TRP A 235 -7.80 19.37 -0.97
C TRP A 235 -9.08 18.55 -1.17
N LEU A 236 -10.09 18.76 -0.31
CA LEU A 236 -11.37 18.04 -0.38
C LEU A 236 -12.14 18.36 -1.66
N SER A 237 -12.08 19.62 -2.14
CA SER A 237 -12.73 20.02 -3.39
C SER A 237 -12.09 19.29 -4.57
N CYS A 238 -10.76 19.32 -4.66
CA CYS A 238 -10.00 18.62 -5.71
C CYS A 238 -10.25 17.10 -5.67
N PHE A 239 -10.18 16.50 -4.50
CA PHE A 239 -10.42 15.07 -4.33
C PHE A 239 -11.82 14.65 -4.79
N ARG A 240 -12.87 15.35 -4.33
CA ARG A 240 -14.25 15.01 -4.70
C ARG A 240 -14.48 15.07 -6.19
N GLU A 241 -14.00 16.15 -6.82
CA GLU A 241 -14.17 16.32 -8.26
C GLU A 241 -13.41 15.26 -9.05
N ALA A 242 -12.12 15.05 -8.75
CA ALA A 242 -11.30 14.09 -9.46
C ALA A 242 -11.78 12.64 -9.25
N ALA A 243 -11.97 12.21 -8.00
CA ALA A 243 -12.40 10.85 -7.70
C ALA A 243 -13.75 10.49 -8.35
N THR A 244 -14.72 11.45 -8.33
CA THR A 244 -16.03 11.24 -8.96
C THR A 244 -15.90 11.10 -10.47
N ARG A 245 -15.16 11.98 -11.14
CA ARG A 245 -14.96 11.94 -12.59
C ARG A 245 -14.21 10.68 -13.03
N ILE A 246 -13.19 10.28 -12.30
CA ILE A 246 -12.40 9.08 -12.59
C ILE A 246 -13.27 7.82 -12.41
N ALA A 247 -14.03 7.73 -11.31
CA ALA A 247 -14.94 6.61 -11.08
C ALA A 247 -16.04 6.52 -12.16
N ASP A 248 -16.58 7.66 -12.57
CA ASP A 248 -17.57 7.74 -13.66
C ASP A 248 -17.00 7.36 -15.03
N PHE A 249 -15.76 7.71 -15.30
CA PHE A 249 -15.04 7.32 -16.51
C PHE A 249 -14.68 5.84 -16.50
N PHE A 250 -14.02 5.39 -15.44
CA PHE A 250 -13.46 4.04 -15.37
C PHE A 250 -14.50 2.95 -15.09
N LYS A 251 -15.59 3.28 -14.32
CA LYS A 251 -16.62 2.32 -13.90
C LYS A 251 -16.03 1.09 -13.19
N PRO A 252 -15.37 1.28 -12.05
CA PRO A 252 -14.74 0.18 -11.32
C PRO A 252 -15.78 -0.79 -10.73
N ASP A 253 -15.41 -2.05 -10.64
CA ASP A 253 -16.15 -3.06 -9.88
C ASP A 253 -15.79 -3.01 -8.38
N VAL A 254 -14.52 -2.69 -8.09
CA VAL A 254 -13.98 -2.60 -6.72
C VAL A 254 -13.07 -1.38 -6.59
N ILE A 255 -13.11 -0.76 -5.41
CA ILE A 255 -12.19 0.31 -5.04
C ILE A 255 -11.24 -0.23 -3.98
N VAL A 256 -9.94 -0.05 -4.19
CA VAL A 256 -8.88 -0.21 -3.19
C VAL A 256 -8.36 1.18 -2.85
N SER A 257 -8.37 1.55 -1.58
CA SER A 257 -7.89 2.87 -1.17
C SER A 257 -6.81 2.78 -0.10
N GLN A 258 -5.75 3.57 -0.28
CA GLN A 258 -4.66 3.78 0.67
C GLN A 258 -4.84 5.16 1.32
N HIS A 259 -4.67 5.21 2.63
CA HIS A 259 -4.84 6.43 3.41
C HIS A 259 -3.67 6.60 4.37
N GLY A 260 -2.58 7.20 3.90
CA GLY A 260 -1.53 7.73 4.76
C GLY A 260 -2.09 8.84 5.64
N CYS A 261 -1.65 8.89 6.88
CA CYS A 261 -2.02 9.97 7.80
C CYS A 261 -0.92 11.05 7.92
N ASP A 262 0.07 10.98 7.09
CA ASP A 262 1.27 11.83 7.05
C ASP A 262 1.01 13.21 6.39
N ALA A 263 -0.14 13.42 5.77
CA ALA A 263 -0.63 14.75 5.41
C ALA A 263 -1.08 15.60 6.63
N HIS A 264 -1.04 15.03 7.85
CA HIS A 264 -1.46 15.74 9.05
C HIS A 264 -0.42 16.80 9.45
N TYR A 265 -0.87 18.00 9.85
CA TYR A 265 -0.01 19.16 10.20
C TYR A 265 1.09 18.87 11.22
N PHE A 266 0.91 17.91 12.12
CA PHE A 266 1.91 17.52 13.12
C PHE A 266 2.77 16.32 12.71
N ASP A 267 2.63 15.83 11.50
CA ASP A 267 3.56 14.83 10.98
C ASP A 267 4.94 15.49 10.77
N PRO A 268 6.07 14.86 11.19
CA PRO A 268 7.39 15.49 11.17
C PRO A 268 7.96 15.72 9.76
#